data_6df783e86fbbd65735ba89f5b54ec5ab
#
_entry.id   6df783e86fbbd65735ba89f5b54ec5ab
#
_cell.length_a   1.000
_cell.length_b   1.000
_cell.length_c   1.000
_cell.angle_alpha   90.00
_cell.angle_beta   90.00
_cell.angle_gamma   90.00
#
_symmetry.space_group_name_H-M   'P 1'
#
loop_
_entity.id
_entity.type
_entity.pdbx_description
1 polymer ?
#
loop_
_entity_poly.entity_id
_entity_poly.type
_entity_poly.pdbx_seq_one_letter_code
_entity_poly.pdbx_strand_id
1 'polypeptide(L)'
;MKASNPYRQELRSRIVEAATQMFHKHGIKMVKMDDIATSLTISKRTLYEIYDNKEDLVYEVVVQHAVNTGHKVEKLTSSGSNVMDVLINYLRMQIDELDTINPSFFLDLKKYPKCQKYLLDTREIRIKQSLAFFERGVSEGYFVPGLNYEIVQMIGSYAMEGIMGRSECAQLGIKDIFNTIVIVLLRGISTQKGID
;
A
#
# COMPACT_ATOMS: atom_id res chain seq x y z
N MET A 1 -26.45 16.58 10.78
CA MET A 1 -25.75 15.41 10.21
C MET A 1 -26.83 14.39 9.85
N LYS A 2 -27.06 14.10 8.54
CA LYS A 2 -27.98 13.01 8.15
C LYS A 2 -27.31 11.69 8.56
N ALA A 3 -27.97 10.90 9.40
CA ALA A 3 -27.54 9.54 9.74
C ALA A 3 -27.30 8.78 8.43
N SER A 4 -26.07 8.28 8.25
CA SER A 4 -25.72 7.53 7.06
C SER A 4 -26.56 6.24 7.04
N ASN A 5 -27.34 6.05 5.99
CA ASN A 5 -28.13 4.85 5.80
C ASN A 5 -27.22 3.62 5.84
N PRO A 6 -27.40 2.65 6.77
CA PRO A 6 -26.54 1.48 6.91
C PRO A 6 -26.36 0.71 5.58
N TYR A 7 -27.43 0.60 4.81
CA TYR A 7 -27.41 -0.01 3.48
C TYR A 7 -26.44 0.72 2.52
N ARG A 8 -26.41 2.06 2.55
CA ARG A 8 -25.52 2.84 1.70
C ARG A 8 -24.05 2.65 2.09
N GLN A 9 -23.76 2.51 3.38
CA GLN A 9 -22.41 2.21 3.87
C GLN A 9 -21.95 0.81 3.45
N GLU A 10 -22.81 -0.19 3.63
CA GLU A 10 -22.53 -1.56 3.19
C GLU A 10 -22.28 -1.63 1.69
N LEU A 11 -23.14 -0.99 0.90
CA LEU A 11 -22.99 -0.94 -0.56
C LEU A 11 -21.68 -0.24 -0.96
N ARG A 12 -21.31 0.86 -0.27
CA ARG A 12 -20.03 1.55 -0.49
C ARG A 12 -18.83 0.62 -0.25
N SER A 13 -18.82 -0.12 0.84
CA SER A 13 -17.77 -1.10 1.15
C SER A 13 -17.67 -2.18 0.09
N ARG A 14 -18.81 -2.74 -0.36
CA ARG A 14 -18.84 -3.75 -1.43
C ARG A 14 -18.31 -3.20 -2.77
N ILE A 15 -18.64 -1.94 -3.10
CA ILE A 15 -18.12 -1.28 -4.32
C ILE A 15 -16.61 -1.12 -4.24
N VAL A 16 -16.08 -0.66 -3.11
CA VAL A 16 -14.62 -0.50 -2.92
C VAL A 16 -13.90 -1.84 -3.02
N GLU A 17 -14.44 -2.88 -2.40
CA GLU A 17 -13.86 -4.23 -2.47
C GLU A 17 -13.83 -4.78 -3.90
N ALA A 18 -14.94 -4.73 -4.62
CA ALA A 18 -15.02 -5.18 -6.00
C ALA A 18 -14.08 -4.35 -6.92
N ALA A 19 -14.05 -3.03 -6.74
CA ALA A 19 -13.16 -2.15 -7.48
C ALA A 19 -11.69 -2.48 -7.21
N THR A 20 -11.32 -2.72 -5.94
CA THR A 20 -9.95 -3.10 -5.55
C THR A 20 -9.53 -4.38 -6.29
N GLN A 21 -10.33 -5.43 -6.21
CA GLN A 21 -10.04 -6.70 -6.88
C GLN A 21 -9.88 -6.55 -8.40
N MET A 22 -10.79 -5.80 -9.03
CA MET A 22 -10.74 -5.56 -10.48
C MET A 22 -9.55 -4.70 -10.88
N PHE A 23 -9.25 -3.63 -10.15
CA PHE A 23 -8.11 -2.75 -10.43
C PHE A 23 -6.78 -3.47 -10.22
N HIS A 24 -6.65 -4.29 -9.18
CA HIS A 24 -5.46 -5.10 -8.94
C HIS A 24 -5.27 -6.11 -10.08
N LYS A 25 -6.31 -6.80 -10.50
CA LYS A 25 -6.24 -7.83 -11.53
C LYS A 25 -5.98 -7.30 -12.94
N HIS A 26 -6.59 -6.18 -13.31
CA HIS A 26 -6.64 -5.70 -14.70
C HIS A 26 -5.94 -4.35 -14.93
N GLY A 27 -5.49 -3.67 -13.88
CA GLY A 27 -5.08 -2.27 -13.94
C GLY A 27 -6.28 -1.31 -13.92
N ILE A 28 -6.04 -0.08 -13.46
CA ILE A 28 -7.14 0.89 -13.27
C ILE A 28 -7.73 1.31 -14.61
N LYS A 29 -6.88 1.55 -15.62
CA LYS A 29 -7.33 2.06 -16.93
C LYS A 29 -8.32 1.13 -17.63
N MET A 30 -8.11 -0.18 -17.54
CA MET A 30 -8.90 -1.18 -18.26
C MET A 30 -10.29 -1.40 -17.66
N VAL A 31 -10.49 -1.13 -16.38
CA VAL A 31 -11.76 -1.34 -15.68
C VAL A 31 -12.66 -0.12 -15.83
N LYS A 32 -13.88 -0.30 -16.32
CA LYS A 32 -14.90 0.77 -16.42
C LYS A 32 -15.82 0.76 -15.22
N MET A 33 -16.46 1.90 -14.93
CA MET A 33 -17.50 1.97 -13.87
C MET A 33 -18.63 0.96 -14.13
N ASP A 34 -19.00 0.75 -15.39
CA ASP A 34 -20.03 -0.19 -15.79
C ASP A 34 -19.66 -1.65 -15.45
N ASP A 35 -18.38 -2.01 -15.58
CA ASP A 35 -17.89 -3.36 -15.25
C ASP A 35 -18.06 -3.62 -13.74
N ILE A 36 -17.78 -2.62 -12.91
CA ILE A 36 -17.94 -2.70 -11.46
C ILE A 36 -19.44 -2.80 -11.10
N ALA A 37 -20.31 -1.99 -11.70
CA ALA A 37 -21.74 -2.05 -11.46
C ALA A 37 -22.30 -3.43 -11.83
N THR A 38 -21.88 -3.98 -12.97
CA THR A 38 -22.29 -5.30 -13.45
C THR A 38 -21.83 -6.40 -12.49
N SER A 39 -20.58 -6.36 -12.02
CA SER A 39 -20.03 -7.37 -11.10
C SER A 39 -20.80 -7.46 -9.77
N LEU A 40 -21.36 -6.34 -9.34
CA LEU A 40 -22.17 -6.23 -8.11
C LEU A 40 -23.68 -6.41 -8.33
N THR A 41 -24.12 -6.60 -9.57
CA THR A 41 -25.54 -6.68 -9.95
C THR A 41 -26.32 -5.43 -9.50
N ILE A 42 -25.70 -4.25 -9.61
CA ILE A 42 -26.34 -2.95 -9.35
C ILE A 42 -26.45 -2.14 -10.63
N SER A 43 -27.38 -1.17 -10.63
CA SER A 43 -27.49 -0.27 -11.77
C SER A 43 -26.31 0.70 -11.85
N LYS A 44 -25.93 1.11 -13.07
CA LYS A 44 -24.95 2.18 -13.27
C LYS A 44 -25.32 3.45 -12.51
N ARG A 45 -26.62 3.80 -12.50
CA ARG A 45 -27.15 4.94 -11.74
C ARG A 45 -26.84 4.83 -10.26
N THR A 46 -27.07 3.66 -9.65
CA THR A 46 -26.77 3.39 -8.24
C THR A 46 -25.30 3.60 -7.91
N LEU A 47 -24.39 3.16 -8.80
CA LEU A 47 -22.96 3.38 -8.62
C LEU A 47 -22.59 4.88 -8.66
N TYR A 48 -23.15 5.63 -9.63
CA TYR A 48 -22.91 7.07 -9.76
C TYR A 48 -23.62 7.92 -8.69
N GLU A 49 -24.61 7.40 -7.98
CA GLU A 49 -25.19 8.04 -6.77
C GLU A 49 -24.24 7.95 -5.55
N ILE A 50 -23.23 7.06 -5.59
CA ILE A 50 -22.25 6.87 -4.51
C ILE A 50 -20.90 7.51 -4.87
N TYR A 51 -20.45 7.40 -6.12
CA TYR A 51 -19.20 7.96 -6.62
C TYR A 51 -19.45 8.76 -7.90
N ASP A 52 -19.22 10.06 -7.88
CA ASP A 52 -19.48 10.96 -9.00
C ASP A 52 -18.68 10.58 -10.26
N ASN A 53 -17.51 10.01 -10.08
CA ASN A 53 -16.61 9.60 -11.15
C ASN A 53 -15.67 8.47 -10.69
N LYS A 54 -14.91 7.93 -11.64
CA LYS A 54 -13.96 6.86 -11.39
C LYS A 54 -12.78 7.29 -10.48
N GLU A 55 -12.34 8.54 -10.58
CA GLU A 55 -11.26 9.05 -9.74
C GLU A 55 -11.62 9.02 -8.26
N ASP A 56 -12.86 9.36 -7.91
CA ASP A 56 -13.36 9.31 -6.53
C ASP A 56 -13.35 7.88 -5.98
N LEU A 57 -13.72 6.91 -6.82
CA LEU A 57 -13.65 5.50 -6.44
C LEU A 57 -12.20 5.01 -6.30
N VAL A 58 -11.31 5.38 -7.23
CA VAL A 58 -9.87 5.03 -7.13
C VAL A 58 -9.27 5.65 -5.87
N TYR A 59 -9.60 6.90 -5.57
CA TYR A 59 -9.17 7.57 -4.33
C TYR A 59 -9.60 6.81 -3.08
N GLU A 60 -10.88 6.41 -3.02
CA GLU A 60 -11.39 5.64 -1.88
C GLU A 60 -10.69 4.28 -1.74
N VAL A 61 -10.41 3.60 -2.84
CA VAL A 61 -9.63 2.33 -2.84
C VAL A 61 -8.25 2.56 -2.24
N VAL A 62 -7.55 3.62 -2.62
CA VAL A 62 -6.21 3.95 -2.09
C VAL A 62 -6.26 4.29 -0.60
N VAL A 63 -7.24 5.11 -0.18
CA VAL A 63 -7.41 5.48 1.23
C VAL A 63 -7.74 4.26 2.08
N GLN A 64 -8.69 3.42 1.63
CA GLN A 64 -9.10 2.23 2.38
C GLN A 64 -7.95 1.21 2.48
N HIS A 65 -7.16 1.05 1.42
CA HIS A 65 -5.95 0.22 1.46
C HIS A 65 -4.96 0.73 2.53
N ALA A 66 -4.69 2.04 2.56
CA ALA A 66 -3.79 2.64 3.55
C ALA A 66 -4.29 2.45 4.99
N VAL A 67 -5.58 2.65 5.23
CA VAL A 67 -6.23 2.43 6.54
C VAL A 67 -6.11 0.96 6.96
N ASN A 68 -6.44 0.02 6.08
CA ASN A 68 -6.37 -1.41 6.36
C ASN A 68 -4.94 -1.86 6.66
N THR A 69 -3.96 -1.36 5.90
CA THR A 69 -2.54 -1.64 6.14
C THR A 69 -2.10 -1.07 7.50
N GLY A 70 -2.51 0.16 7.84
CA GLY A 70 -2.24 0.76 9.14
C GLY A 70 -2.76 -0.08 10.30
N HIS A 71 -4.01 -0.54 10.25
CA HIS A 71 -4.58 -1.42 11.28
C HIS A 71 -3.84 -2.77 11.41
N LYS A 72 -3.40 -3.36 10.29
CA LYS A 72 -2.62 -4.60 10.31
C LYS A 72 -1.26 -4.37 10.98
N VAL A 73 -0.58 -3.28 10.65
CA VAL A 73 0.71 -2.91 11.27
C VAL A 73 0.54 -2.64 12.77
N GLU A 74 -0.49 -1.88 13.17
CA GLU A 74 -0.81 -1.63 14.57
C GLU A 74 -1.02 -2.93 15.36
N LYS A 75 -1.77 -3.87 14.79
CA LYS A 75 -1.99 -5.19 15.39
C LYS A 75 -0.69 -5.97 15.56
N LEU A 76 0.21 -5.93 14.57
CA LEU A 76 1.51 -6.58 14.63
C LEU A 76 2.40 -5.94 15.73
N THR A 77 2.39 -4.62 15.84
CA THR A 77 3.21 -3.89 16.83
C THR A 77 2.70 -4.04 18.25
N SER A 78 1.39 -4.14 18.45
CA SER A 78 0.77 -4.29 19.77
C SER A 78 0.82 -5.71 20.34
N SER A 79 1.22 -6.70 19.55
CA SER A 79 1.31 -8.11 19.99
C SER A 79 2.47 -8.42 20.93
N GLY A 80 3.31 -7.44 21.30
CA GLY A 80 4.52 -7.66 22.10
C GLY A 80 5.69 -8.30 21.35
N SER A 81 5.55 -8.49 20.05
CA SER A 81 6.60 -9.03 19.17
C SER A 81 7.80 -8.08 19.09
N ASN A 82 9.00 -8.63 18.93
CA ASN A 82 10.18 -7.81 18.65
C ASN A 82 10.09 -7.17 17.25
N VAL A 83 10.96 -6.19 16.98
CA VAL A 83 10.94 -5.43 15.72
C VAL A 83 11.15 -6.33 14.50
N MET A 84 11.95 -7.40 14.60
CA MET A 84 12.20 -8.31 13.47
C MET A 84 10.99 -9.16 13.13
N ASP A 85 10.27 -9.68 14.15
CA ASP A 85 9.02 -10.40 13.93
C ASP A 85 7.96 -9.52 13.28
N VAL A 86 7.83 -8.27 13.74
CA VAL A 86 6.93 -7.28 13.13
C VAL A 86 7.31 -7.04 11.66
N LEU A 87 8.60 -6.85 11.39
CA LEU A 87 9.13 -6.60 10.05
C LEU A 87 8.89 -7.79 9.11
N ILE A 88 9.23 -8.99 9.54
CA ILE A 88 9.06 -10.21 8.73
C ILE A 88 7.59 -10.43 8.39
N ASN A 89 6.68 -10.28 9.36
CA ASN A 89 5.25 -10.44 9.11
C ASN A 89 4.69 -9.35 8.20
N TYR A 90 5.14 -8.10 8.36
CA TYR A 90 4.78 -7.00 7.47
C TYR A 90 5.26 -7.27 6.03
N LEU A 91 6.52 -7.67 5.85
CA LEU A 91 7.08 -7.96 4.53
C LEU A 91 6.39 -9.13 3.83
N ARG A 92 6.08 -10.21 4.56
CA ARG A 92 5.28 -11.33 4.01
C ARG A 92 3.94 -10.85 3.50
N MET A 93 3.22 -10.06 4.31
CA MET A 93 1.93 -9.51 3.92
C MET A 93 2.04 -8.65 2.64
N GLN A 94 3.09 -7.83 2.53
CA GLN A 94 3.30 -7.00 1.34
C GLN A 94 3.65 -7.84 0.10
N ILE A 95 4.46 -8.88 0.26
CA ILE A 95 4.84 -9.79 -0.82
C ILE A 95 3.62 -10.54 -1.35
N ASP A 96 2.79 -11.08 -0.46
CA ASP A 96 1.57 -11.82 -0.83
C ASP A 96 0.58 -10.91 -1.58
N GLU A 97 0.49 -9.65 -1.17
CA GLU A 97 -0.36 -8.68 -1.86
C GLU A 97 0.17 -8.33 -3.26
N LEU A 98 1.48 -8.09 -3.38
CA LEU A 98 2.12 -7.74 -4.67
C LEU A 98 1.96 -8.84 -5.72
N ASP A 99 1.87 -10.12 -5.32
CA ASP A 99 1.62 -11.25 -6.25
C ASP A 99 0.24 -11.16 -6.94
N THR A 100 -0.69 -10.44 -6.34
CA THR A 100 -2.06 -10.29 -6.88
C THR A 100 -2.24 -9.05 -7.75
N ILE A 101 -1.26 -8.13 -7.75
CA ILE A 101 -1.40 -6.81 -8.37
C ILE A 101 -0.74 -6.79 -9.76
N ASN A 102 -1.55 -6.47 -10.77
CA ASN A 102 -1.05 -6.19 -12.11
C ASN A 102 -0.17 -4.92 -12.09
N PRO A 103 1.05 -4.96 -12.66
CA PRO A 103 1.95 -3.81 -12.71
C PRO A 103 1.34 -2.52 -13.25
N SER A 104 0.38 -2.65 -14.18
CA SER A 104 -0.35 -1.51 -14.75
C SER A 104 -1.11 -0.69 -13.70
N PHE A 105 -1.48 -1.29 -12.56
CA PHE A 105 -2.16 -0.59 -11.47
C PHE A 105 -1.32 0.62 -10.99
N PHE A 106 -0.04 0.41 -10.71
CA PHE A 106 0.86 1.47 -10.22
C PHE A 106 1.14 2.53 -11.28
N LEU A 107 1.27 2.13 -12.55
CA LEU A 107 1.46 3.06 -13.67
C LEU A 107 0.20 3.92 -13.88
N ASP A 108 -0.97 3.31 -13.78
CA ASP A 108 -2.23 4.03 -13.94
C ASP A 108 -2.50 4.97 -12.77
N LEU A 109 -2.17 4.56 -11.53
CA LEU A 109 -2.39 5.35 -10.31
C LEU A 109 -1.74 6.74 -10.40
N LYS A 110 -0.59 6.85 -11.09
CA LYS A 110 0.10 8.14 -11.31
C LYS A 110 -0.72 9.16 -12.09
N LYS A 111 -1.77 8.73 -12.79
CA LYS A 111 -2.66 9.59 -13.60
C LYS A 111 -3.83 10.17 -12.81
N TYR A 112 -3.97 9.83 -11.52
CA TYR A 112 -5.07 10.26 -10.65
C TYR A 112 -4.61 11.32 -9.65
N PRO A 113 -4.87 12.64 -9.90
CA PRO A 113 -4.36 13.74 -9.07
C PRO A 113 -4.79 13.66 -7.60
N LYS A 114 -6.03 13.24 -7.31
CA LYS A 114 -6.52 13.08 -5.93
C LYS A 114 -5.70 12.06 -5.15
N CYS A 115 -5.33 10.94 -5.80
CA CYS A 115 -4.49 9.91 -5.19
C CYS A 115 -3.07 10.42 -4.96
N GLN A 116 -2.48 11.13 -5.94
CA GLN A 116 -1.15 11.70 -5.80
C GLN A 116 -1.10 12.72 -4.65
N LYS A 117 -2.12 13.58 -4.56
CA LYS A 117 -2.23 14.54 -3.45
C LYS A 117 -2.29 13.82 -2.11
N TYR A 118 -3.15 12.80 -1.97
CA TYR A 118 -3.25 12.02 -0.72
C TYR A 118 -1.92 11.36 -0.33
N LEU A 119 -1.21 10.78 -1.29
CA LEU A 119 0.10 10.16 -1.05
C LEU A 119 1.15 11.17 -0.60
N LEU A 120 1.11 12.40 -1.14
CA LEU A 120 1.97 13.50 -0.70
C LEU A 120 1.59 14.00 0.70
N ASP A 121 0.31 14.29 0.94
CA ASP A 121 -0.19 14.82 2.20
C ASP A 121 0.08 13.86 3.39
N THR A 122 0.06 12.55 3.15
CA THR A 122 0.33 11.53 4.17
C THR A 122 1.79 11.12 4.29
N ARG A 123 2.67 11.64 3.42
CA ARG A 123 4.09 11.24 3.35
C ARG A 123 4.83 11.47 4.67
N GLU A 124 4.65 12.64 5.26
CA GLU A 124 5.34 13.01 6.50
C GLU A 124 4.96 12.09 7.67
N ILE A 125 3.68 11.74 7.77
CA ILE A 125 3.19 10.80 8.80
C ILE A 125 3.86 9.43 8.62
N ARG A 126 3.91 8.93 7.38
CA ARG A 126 4.55 7.64 7.07
C ARG A 126 6.05 7.64 7.38
N ILE A 127 6.75 8.74 7.08
CA ILE A 127 8.17 8.90 7.41
C ILE A 127 8.35 8.83 8.93
N LYS A 128 7.58 9.58 9.72
CA LYS A 128 7.67 9.57 11.19
C LYS A 128 7.42 8.17 11.76
N GLN A 129 6.43 7.44 11.26
CA GLN A 129 6.15 6.07 11.68
C GLN A 129 7.31 5.12 11.36
N SER A 130 7.90 5.26 10.17
CA SER A 130 9.05 4.48 9.76
C SER A 130 10.28 4.75 10.63
N LEU A 131 10.54 6.01 10.95
CA LEU A 131 11.67 6.39 11.83
C LEU A 131 11.51 5.84 13.24
N ALA A 132 10.32 5.94 13.83
CA ALA A 132 10.03 5.35 15.15
C ALA A 132 10.25 3.82 15.15
N PHE A 133 9.92 3.15 14.04
CA PHE A 133 10.18 1.72 13.88
C PHE A 133 11.69 1.41 13.85
N PHE A 134 12.49 2.20 13.11
CA PHE A 134 13.93 2.04 13.07
C PHE A 134 14.58 2.33 14.43
N GLU A 135 14.17 3.38 15.13
CA GLU A 135 14.64 3.70 16.48
C GLU A 135 14.38 2.55 17.47
N ARG A 136 13.20 1.94 17.39
CA ARG A 136 12.88 0.73 18.15
C ARG A 136 13.83 -0.41 17.79
N GLY A 137 14.10 -0.64 16.51
CA GLY A 137 15.02 -1.69 16.07
C GLY A 137 16.46 -1.50 16.54
N VAL A 138 16.93 -0.26 16.61
CA VAL A 138 18.23 0.09 17.22
C VAL A 138 18.21 -0.19 18.72
N SER A 139 17.16 0.23 19.45
CA SER A 139 17.05 0.01 20.89
C SER A 139 16.96 -1.45 21.27
N GLU A 140 16.32 -2.28 20.45
CA GLU A 140 16.25 -3.75 20.61
C GLU A 140 17.53 -4.47 20.13
N GLY A 141 18.48 -3.74 19.52
CA GLY A 141 19.78 -4.24 19.06
C GLY A 141 19.75 -5.02 17.74
N TYR A 142 18.67 -4.93 16.97
CA TYR A 142 18.55 -5.57 15.65
C TYR A 142 19.11 -4.71 14.52
N PHE A 143 19.09 -3.38 14.67
CA PHE A 143 19.58 -2.45 13.65
C PHE A 143 20.83 -1.71 14.10
N VAL A 144 21.70 -1.39 13.14
CA VAL A 144 23.00 -0.74 13.38
C VAL A 144 22.79 0.68 13.92
N PRO A 145 23.37 1.04 15.09
CA PRO A 145 23.27 2.41 15.60
C PRO A 145 24.11 3.38 14.77
N GLY A 146 23.72 4.67 14.79
CA GLY A 146 24.48 5.74 14.13
C GLY A 146 24.23 5.92 12.64
N LEU A 147 23.38 5.12 12.02
CA LEU A 147 22.92 5.35 10.64
C LEU A 147 21.89 6.49 10.62
N ASN A 148 21.90 7.27 9.53
CA ASN A 148 20.81 8.20 9.26
C ASN A 148 19.62 7.45 8.63
N TYR A 149 18.65 7.07 9.46
CA TYR A 149 17.48 6.30 9.04
C TYR A 149 16.50 7.08 8.15
N GLU A 150 16.56 8.42 8.13
CA GLU A 150 15.84 9.20 7.12
C GLU A 150 16.38 8.92 5.72
N ILE A 151 17.71 8.86 5.57
CA ILE A 151 18.34 8.51 4.30
C ILE A 151 18.02 7.07 3.91
N VAL A 152 18.06 6.12 4.83
CA VAL A 152 17.68 4.71 4.58
C VAL A 152 16.24 4.63 4.06
N GLN A 153 15.32 5.31 4.72
CA GLN A 153 13.91 5.37 4.32
C GLN A 153 13.74 6.02 2.94
N MET A 154 14.48 7.10 2.65
CA MET A 154 14.46 7.76 1.35
C MET A 154 14.97 6.84 0.23
N ILE A 155 16.08 6.13 0.47
CA ILE A 155 16.63 5.18 -0.51
C ILE A 155 15.59 4.11 -0.84
N GLY A 156 14.96 3.50 0.17
CA GLY A 156 13.91 2.49 -0.05
C GLY A 156 12.72 3.03 -0.84
N SER A 157 12.22 4.20 -0.46
CA SER A 157 11.06 4.83 -1.10
C SER A 157 11.34 5.21 -2.56
N TYR A 158 12.49 5.84 -2.83
CA TYR A 158 12.84 6.24 -4.19
C TYR A 158 13.21 5.05 -5.09
N ALA A 159 13.84 4.01 -4.54
CA ALA A 159 14.10 2.78 -5.28
C ALA A 159 12.79 2.14 -5.73
N MET A 160 11.83 1.98 -4.81
CA MET A 160 10.51 1.42 -5.14
C MET A 160 9.76 2.28 -6.16
N GLU A 161 9.67 3.58 -5.93
CA GLU A 161 8.96 4.50 -6.83
C GLU A 161 9.60 4.57 -8.22
N GLY A 162 10.92 4.63 -8.27
CA GLY A 162 11.68 4.72 -9.51
C GLY A 162 11.58 3.45 -10.36
N ILE A 163 11.55 2.26 -9.72
CA ILE A 163 11.49 0.98 -10.43
C ILE A 163 10.05 0.63 -10.81
N MET A 164 9.09 0.74 -9.89
CA MET A 164 7.68 0.44 -10.18
C MET A 164 7.06 1.38 -11.23
N GLY A 165 7.67 2.55 -11.44
CA GLY A 165 7.19 3.53 -12.40
C GLY A 165 7.74 3.39 -13.81
N ARG A 166 8.56 2.38 -14.11
CA ARG A 166 9.23 2.21 -15.41
C ARG A 166 8.70 1.00 -16.15
N SER A 167 8.31 1.22 -17.41
CA SER A 167 7.85 0.15 -18.31
C SER A 167 8.94 -0.91 -18.58
N GLU A 168 10.21 -0.50 -18.58
CA GLU A 168 11.35 -1.41 -18.77
C GLU A 168 11.48 -2.43 -17.63
N CYS A 169 11.04 -2.08 -16.43
CA CYS A 169 11.04 -2.96 -15.27
C CYS A 169 9.79 -3.84 -15.17
N ALA A 170 8.80 -3.64 -16.04
CA ALA A 170 7.58 -4.45 -16.05
C ALA A 170 7.83 -5.94 -16.39
N GLN A 171 8.98 -6.25 -17.00
CA GLN A 171 9.42 -7.63 -17.26
C GLN A 171 10.04 -8.30 -16.02
N LEU A 172 10.54 -7.50 -15.08
CA LEU A 172 10.97 -7.97 -13.78
C LEU A 172 9.73 -8.09 -12.91
N GLY A 173 9.46 -9.24 -12.35
CA GLY A 173 8.32 -9.42 -11.45
C GLY A 173 8.36 -8.38 -10.31
N ILE A 174 7.24 -7.72 -10.02
CA ILE A 174 7.18 -6.72 -8.93
C ILE A 174 7.67 -7.29 -7.60
N LYS A 175 7.34 -8.55 -7.34
CA LYS A 175 7.79 -9.31 -6.18
C LYS A 175 9.31 -9.43 -6.11
N ASP A 176 9.97 -9.75 -7.23
CA ASP A 176 11.43 -9.88 -7.28
C ASP A 176 12.13 -8.54 -7.05
N ILE A 177 11.56 -7.46 -7.60
CA ILE A 177 12.03 -6.09 -7.37
C ILE A 177 11.93 -5.74 -5.89
N PHE A 178 10.74 -5.95 -5.30
CA PHE A 178 10.49 -5.65 -3.90
C PHE A 178 11.43 -6.45 -2.99
N ASN A 179 11.51 -7.77 -3.17
CA ASN A 179 12.38 -8.66 -2.41
C ASN A 179 13.84 -8.22 -2.49
N THR A 180 14.32 -7.90 -3.69
CA THR A 180 15.72 -7.49 -3.87
C THR A 180 16.02 -6.20 -3.12
N ILE A 181 15.18 -5.17 -3.25
CA ILE A 181 15.36 -3.90 -2.54
C ILE A 181 15.35 -4.12 -1.03
N VAL A 182 14.37 -4.89 -0.54
CA VAL A 182 14.23 -5.17 0.89
C VAL A 182 15.43 -5.93 1.43
N ILE A 183 15.90 -6.98 0.75
CA ILE A 183 17.06 -7.77 1.18
C ILE A 183 18.32 -6.90 1.23
N VAL A 184 18.55 -6.08 0.19
CA VAL A 184 19.73 -5.19 0.13
C VAL A 184 19.70 -4.18 1.29
N LEU A 185 18.57 -3.54 1.52
CA LEU A 185 18.44 -2.56 2.60
C LEU A 185 18.55 -3.22 3.98
N LEU A 186 17.87 -4.32 4.21
CA LEU A 186 17.91 -5.02 5.50
C LEU A 186 19.31 -5.50 5.85
N ARG A 187 20.03 -6.12 4.89
CA ARG A 187 21.41 -6.52 5.13
C ARG A 187 22.34 -5.35 5.44
N GLY A 188 22.06 -4.17 4.85
CA GLY A 188 22.85 -2.96 5.10
C GLY A 188 22.62 -2.32 6.47
N ILE A 189 21.44 -2.55 7.08
CA ILE A 189 21.07 -1.92 8.36
C ILE A 189 21.03 -2.89 9.54
N SER A 190 21.07 -4.21 9.31
CA SER A 190 20.98 -5.21 10.39
C SER A 190 22.32 -5.42 11.08
N THR A 191 22.26 -5.59 12.40
CA THR A 191 23.37 -6.15 13.20
C THR A 191 23.44 -7.67 12.98
N GLN A 192 24.48 -8.33 13.55
CA GLN A 192 24.54 -9.80 13.54
C GLN A 192 23.26 -10.43 14.14
N LYS A 193 22.78 -9.91 15.25
CA LYS A 193 21.51 -10.33 15.88
C LYS A 193 20.29 -10.21 14.94
N GLY A 194 20.32 -9.26 14.01
CA GLY A 194 19.24 -9.06 13.03
C GLY A 194 19.38 -9.91 11.77
N ILE A 195 20.53 -10.57 11.59
CA ILE A 195 20.79 -11.47 10.45
C ILE A 195 20.52 -12.93 10.82
N ASP A 196 20.80 -13.30 12.06
CA ASP A 196 20.56 -14.64 12.65
C ASP A 196 19.07 -14.86 12.92
#